data_9de3f2fa9cccb02586f91bddec50d52c
#
_entry.id   9de3f2fa9cccb02586f91bddec50d52c
#
_cell.length_a   1.000
_cell.length_b   1.000
_cell.length_c   1.000
_cell.angle_alpha   90.00
_cell.angle_beta   90.00
_cell.angle_gamma   90.00
#
_symmetry.space_group_name_H-M   'P 1'
#
loop_
_entity.id
_entity.type
_entity.pdbx_description
1 polymer ?
#
loop_
_entity_poly.entity_id
_entity_poly.type
_entity_poly.pdbx_seq_one_letter_code
_entity_poly.pdbx_strand_id
1 'polypeptide(L)'
;MIEGCVTLLLSAGHICFRAGLSSSFDSTIYPRDKICPVVRRIYCFSSQQIYRMSLLGKYPCDNITAPTYLSFSSATCTILSSLVASVGNFLVVLSVFLDPNKDLRSPFNYFVANLGLADLIVGLVTSPLAATYLISEGLKNPNQQFRVWMHMTYFISCTASLLSLTALALDRYVAVKYPLLYRYKLSPMRAFLVSLLVWTVSILFSLIYFVVGYNKFRFVFANTAVAVTFAVLIFTSTKIFKHLRRQVHQWDTLPGSKNESLAMKQAVNREKKVTKTLLIVLILFLACYLPSCVCIYIVNLCSTCDCMFIHWIRDIQFVLVMANSGVNPFVYAWRLQSFRKAFKSILTFRACFQRLRAVSDSLYQMSTLNINNAVPFDIVAGRVNPLEIKD
;
A
#
# COMPACT_ATOMS: atom_id res chain seq x y z
N MET A 1 -0.26 -14.72 26.24
CA MET A 1 -1.73 -14.57 26.03
C MET A 1 -2.08 -14.05 24.64
N ILE A 2 -1.30 -13.15 24.06
CA ILE A 2 -1.52 -12.59 22.71
C ILE A 2 -1.13 -13.59 21.60
N GLU A 3 -0.03 -14.33 21.75
CA GLU A 3 0.38 -15.37 20.78
C GLU A 3 -0.61 -16.55 20.69
N GLY A 4 -1.23 -16.94 21.80
CA GLY A 4 -2.26 -17.98 21.80
C GLY A 4 -3.55 -17.57 21.05
N CYS A 5 -3.90 -16.27 21.03
CA CYS A 5 -5.04 -15.76 20.28
C CYS A 5 -4.80 -15.70 18.77
N VAL A 6 -3.57 -15.36 18.34
CA VAL A 6 -3.20 -15.29 16.91
C VAL A 6 -3.14 -16.72 16.31
N THR A 7 -2.59 -17.68 17.04
CA THR A 7 -2.54 -19.08 16.59
C THR A 7 -3.94 -19.72 16.53
N LEU A 8 -4.84 -19.35 17.44
CA LEU A 8 -6.24 -19.77 17.42
C LEU A 8 -7.05 -19.14 16.26
N LEU A 9 -6.76 -17.90 15.89
CA LEU A 9 -7.38 -17.23 14.74
C LEU A 9 -6.92 -17.84 13.41
N LEU A 10 -5.64 -18.23 13.30
CA LEU A 10 -5.11 -18.89 12.11
C LEU A 10 -5.62 -20.32 11.95
N SER A 11 -5.72 -21.09 13.04
CA SER A 11 -6.31 -22.45 13.01
C SER A 11 -7.82 -22.43 12.80
N ALA A 12 -8.55 -21.44 13.35
CA ALA A 12 -9.98 -21.27 13.07
C ALA A 12 -10.26 -20.91 11.61
N GLY A 13 -9.40 -20.12 10.96
CA GLY A 13 -9.46 -19.83 9.51
C GLY A 13 -9.31 -21.10 8.66
N HIS A 14 -8.42 -22.02 9.04
CA HIS A 14 -8.24 -23.32 8.37
C HIS A 14 -9.42 -24.28 8.54
N ILE A 15 -10.08 -24.26 9.68
CA ILE A 15 -11.27 -25.11 9.95
C ILE A 15 -12.48 -24.60 9.17
N CYS A 16 -12.65 -23.27 9.00
CA CYS A 16 -13.72 -22.72 8.17
C CYS A 16 -13.54 -22.99 6.67
N PHE A 17 -12.31 -23.03 6.17
CA PHE A 17 -12.05 -23.36 4.76
C PHE A 17 -12.42 -24.83 4.45
N ARG A 18 -12.34 -25.74 5.43
CA ARG A 18 -12.72 -27.14 5.27
C ARG A 18 -14.22 -27.40 5.43
N ALA A 19 -14.90 -26.60 6.27
CA ALA A 19 -16.34 -26.78 6.55
C ALA A 19 -17.28 -26.26 5.44
N GLY A 20 -16.79 -25.39 4.54
CA GLY A 20 -17.55 -24.88 3.40
C GLY A 20 -17.78 -25.89 2.26
N LEU A 21 -17.25 -27.11 2.36
CA LEU A 21 -17.29 -28.13 1.31
C LEU A 21 -18.18 -29.33 1.60
N SER A 22 -18.85 -29.43 2.75
CA SER A 22 -19.81 -30.52 2.97
C SER A 22 -20.99 -30.10 3.84
N SER A 23 -22.18 -30.35 3.32
CA SER A 23 -23.47 -30.10 3.95
C SER A 23 -23.92 -31.19 4.95
N SER A 24 -22.97 -31.91 5.56
CA SER A 24 -23.27 -32.89 6.62
C SER A 24 -22.22 -32.81 7.69
N PHE A 25 -22.53 -32.05 8.76
CA PHE A 25 -21.69 -31.97 9.96
C PHE A 25 -22.07 -33.10 10.90
N ASP A 26 -21.20 -34.10 11.03
CA ASP A 26 -21.33 -35.17 11.99
C ASP A 26 -21.01 -34.66 13.40
N SER A 27 -21.99 -34.67 14.30
CA SER A 27 -21.96 -34.07 15.64
C SER A 27 -21.15 -34.87 16.67
N THR A 28 -20.44 -35.92 16.24
CA THR A 28 -19.79 -36.88 17.15
C THR A 28 -18.32 -36.61 17.47
N ILE A 29 -17.67 -35.62 16.80
CA ILE A 29 -16.21 -35.46 16.91
C ILE A 29 -15.76 -34.34 17.86
N TYR A 30 -16.63 -33.38 18.22
CA TYR A 30 -16.25 -32.32 19.18
C TYR A 30 -17.39 -31.95 20.13
N PRO A 31 -17.18 -32.05 21.46
CA PRO A 31 -18.18 -31.63 22.45
C PRO A 31 -18.41 -30.13 22.39
N ARG A 32 -19.68 -29.73 22.25
CA ARG A 32 -20.18 -28.33 22.09
C ARG A 32 -19.80 -27.39 23.24
N ASP A 33 -19.30 -27.92 24.33
CA ASP A 33 -19.15 -27.15 25.57
C ASP A 33 -17.79 -26.52 25.81
N LYS A 34 -16.83 -26.72 24.88
CA LYS A 34 -15.45 -26.22 25.04
C LYS A 34 -15.09 -25.03 24.11
N ILE A 35 -16.02 -24.51 23.35
CA ILE A 35 -15.76 -23.31 22.53
C ILE A 35 -15.97 -22.08 23.42
N CYS A 36 -14.90 -21.29 23.60
CA CYS A 36 -14.92 -20.05 24.37
C CYS A 36 -16.15 -19.20 23.98
N PRO A 37 -16.98 -18.77 24.94
CA PRO A 37 -18.22 -18.04 24.66
C PRO A 37 -18.03 -16.76 23.86
N VAL A 38 -16.82 -16.19 23.88
CA VAL A 38 -16.43 -15.03 23.07
C VAL A 38 -16.30 -15.41 21.60
N VAL A 39 -15.67 -16.53 21.28
CA VAL A 39 -15.52 -17.03 19.90
C VAL A 39 -16.88 -17.44 19.33
N ARG A 40 -17.74 -18.08 20.12
CA ARG A 40 -19.12 -18.39 19.73
C ARG A 40 -19.96 -17.13 19.49
N ARG A 41 -19.79 -16.08 20.32
CA ARG A 41 -20.44 -14.78 20.10
C ARG A 41 -19.95 -14.10 18.84
N ILE A 42 -18.66 -14.11 18.53
CA ILE A 42 -18.10 -13.54 17.31
C ILE A 42 -18.56 -14.33 16.08
N TYR A 43 -18.65 -15.66 16.15
CA TYR A 43 -19.11 -16.49 15.03
C TYR A 43 -20.63 -16.41 14.81
N CYS A 44 -21.45 -16.45 15.86
CA CYS A 44 -22.89 -16.20 15.73
C CYS A 44 -23.20 -14.77 15.33
N PHE A 45 -22.44 -13.80 15.83
CA PHE A 45 -22.56 -12.39 15.44
C PHE A 45 -22.17 -12.20 13.97
N SER A 46 -21.08 -12.84 13.50
CA SER A 46 -20.68 -12.80 12.09
C SER A 46 -21.71 -13.49 11.18
N SER A 47 -22.17 -14.69 11.49
CA SER A 47 -23.12 -15.42 10.64
C SER A 47 -24.53 -14.80 10.62
N GLN A 48 -25.07 -14.41 11.77
CA GLN A 48 -26.37 -13.74 11.83
C GLN A 48 -26.32 -12.28 11.35
N GLN A 49 -25.19 -11.59 11.51
CA GLN A 49 -25.02 -10.25 10.94
C GLN A 49 -24.81 -10.29 9.43
N ILE A 50 -24.08 -11.25 8.90
CA ILE A 50 -24.01 -11.45 7.43
C ILE A 50 -25.43 -11.66 6.89
N TYR A 51 -26.28 -12.40 7.56
CA TYR A 51 -27.69 -12.62 7.19
C TYR A 51 -28.58 -11.37 7.43
N ARG A 52 -28.39 -10.64 8.53
CA ARG A 52 -29.08 -9.35 8.81
C ARG A 52 -28.56 -8.19 7.98
N MET A 53 -27.27 -8.19 7.60
CA MET A 53 -26.69 -7.17 6.73
C MET A 53 -27.24 -7.22 5.30
N SER A 54 -27.65 -8.39 4.81
CA SER A 54 -28.42 -8.49 3.57
C SER A 54 -29.79 -7.79 3.66
N LEU A 55 -30.29 -7.57 4.87
CA LEU A 55 -31.58 -6.89 5.14
C LEU A 55 -31.44 -5.37 5.35
N LEU A 56 -30.25 -4.85 5.72
CA LEU A 56 -30.05 -3.44 6.08
C LEU A 56 -29.55 -2.53 4.95
N GLY A 57 -29.23 -3.08 3.82
CA GLY A 57 -28.76 -2.31 2.67
C GLY A 57 -28.97 -3.05 1.35
N LYS A 58 -30.22 -3.45 1.05
CA LYS A 58 -30.53 -3.98 -0.29
C LYS A 58 -30.07 -2.96 -1.33
N TYR A 59 -29.12 -3.38 -2.14
CA TYR A 59 -28.81 -2.68 -3.37
C TYR A 59 -30.12 -2.55 -4.18
N PRO A 60 -30.45 -1.43 -4.80
CA PRO A 60 -31.72 -1.24 -5.49
C PRO A 60 -32.08 -2.39 -6.46
N CYS A 61 -31.08 -3.13 -6.93
CA CYS A 61 -31.19 -4.21 -7.94
C CYS A 61 -30.61 -5.55 -7.47
N ASP A 62 -30.52 -5.83 -6.17
CA ASP A 62 -29.93 -7.09 -5.64
C ASP A 62 -30.67 -8.37 -6.11
N ASN A 63 -31.94 -8.24 -6.50
CA ASN A 63 -32.75 -9.35 -7.02
C ASN A 63 -32.58 -9.57 -8.55
N ILE A 64 -31.91 -8.69 -9.27
CA ILE A 64 -31.69 -8.76 -10.71
C ILE A 64 -30.19 -8.94 -10.92
N THR A 65 -29.80 -10.09 -11.50
CA THR A 65 -28.39 -10.34 -11.81
C THR A 65 -27.91 -9.47 -12.97
N ALA A 66 -26.67 -8.99 -12.87
CA ALA A 66 -26.05 -8.25 -13.97
C ALA A 66 -26.01 -9.10 -15.26
N PRO A 67 -26.01 -8.45 -16.44
CA PRO A 67 -25.83 -9.17 -17.71
C PRO A 67 -24.50 -9.91 -17.72
N THR A 68 -24.52 -11.13 -18.26
CA THR A 68 -23.34 -11.99 -18.34
C THR A 68 -22.17 -11.31 -19.04
N TYR A 69 -22.41 -10.62 -20.15
CA TYR A 69 -21.37 -9.90 -20.89
C TYR A 69 -20.75 -8.77 -20.09
N LEU A 70 -21.53 -8.06 -19.25
CA LEU A 70 -21.04 -6.98 -18.39
C LEU A 70 -20.13 -7.56 -17.31
N SER A 71 -20.56 -8.59 -16.60
CA SER A 71 -19.77 -9.23 -15.54
C SER A 71 -18.44 -9.78 -16.06
N PHE A 72 -18.43 -10.43 -17.24
CA PHE A 72 -17.18 -10.93 -17.83
C PHE A 72 -16.28 -9.82 -18.36
N SER A 73 -16.82 -8.74 -18.96
CA SER A 73 -15.99 -7.60 -19.39
C SER A 73 -15.38 -6.87 -18.21
N SER A 74 -16.15 -6.66 -17.14
CA SER A 74 -15.65 -6.07 -15.88
C SER A 74 -14.61 -6.95 -15.22
N ALA A 75 -14.78 -8.28 -15.22
CA ALA A 75 -13.78 -9.23 -14.73
C ALA A 75 -12.47 -9.13 -15.52
N THR A 76 -12.54 -9.07 -16.84
CA THR A 76 -11.37 -8.93 -17.71
C THR A 76 -10.63 -7.62 -17.44
N CYS A 77 -11.32 -6.48 -17.36
CA CYS A 77 -10.72 -5.20 -17.00
C CYS A 77 -10.06 -5.25 -15.61
N THR A 78 -10.70 -5.92 -14.66
CA THR A 78 -10.17 -6.08 -13.29
C THR A 78 -8.91 -6.94 -13.27
N ILE A 79 -8.86 -8.03 -14.05
CA ILE A 79 -7.65 -8.88 -14.17
C ILE A 79 -6.49 -8.10 -14.79
N LEU A 80 -6.73 -7.36 -15.87
CA LEU A 80 -5.70 -6.53 -16.50
C LEU A 80 -5.18 -5.46 -15.54
N SER A 81 -6.07 -4.78 -14.81
CA SER A 81 -5.70 -3.80 -13.80
C SER A 81 -4.91 -4.44 -12.64
N SER A 82 -5.26 -5.67 -12.24
CA SER A 82 -4.55 -6.46 -11.23
C SER A 82 -3.10 -6.71 -11.61
N LEU A 83 -2.84 -7.15 -12.84
CA LEU A 83 -1.49 -7.41 -13.34
C LEU A 83 -0.65 -6.13 -13.34
N VAL A 84 -1.19 -5.04 -13.86
CA VAL A 84 -0.51 -3.74 -13.93
C VAL A 84 -0.20 -3.21 -12.52
N ALA A 85 -1.19 -3.23 -11.62
CA ALA A 85 -1.02 -2.75 -10.25
C ALA A 85 -0.02 -3.61 -9.46
N SER A 86 -0.07 -4.95 -9.60
CA SER A 86 0.82 -5.86 -8.90
C SER A 86 2.27 -5.69 -9.33
N VAL A 87 2.55 -5.77 -10.62
CA VAL A 87 3.93 -5.66 -11.14
C VAL A 87 4.51 -4.27 -10.87
N GLY A 88 3.73 -3.24 -11.17
CA GLY A 88 4.20 -1.86 -11.02
C GLY A 88 4.50 -1.49 -9.56
N ASN A 89 3.57 -1.77 -8.65
CA ASN A 89 3.75 -1.42 -7.24
C ASN A 89 4.75 -2.34 -6.52
N PHE A 90 4.88 -3.60 -6.94
CA PHE A 90 5.96 -4.46 -6.48
C PHE A 90 7.33 -3.85 -6.79
N LEU A 91 7.54 -3.34 -8.01
CA LEU A 91 8.77 -2.66 -8.39
C LEU A 91 9.01 -1.38 -7.57
N VAL A 92 7.95 -0.60 -7.28
CA VAL A 92 8.06 0.60 -6.42
C VAL A 92 8.53 0.22 -5.01
N VAL A 93 7.85 -0.72 -4.37
CA VAL A 93 8.15 -1.19 -3.02
C VAL A 93 9.57 -1.77 -2.98
N LEU A 94 9.90 -2.66 -3.90
CA LEU A 94 11.21 -3.29 -4.00
C LEU A 94 12.33 -2.27 -4.22
N SER A 95 12.08 -1.20 -5.00
CA SER A 95 13.06 -0.13 -5.25
C SER A 95 13.43 0.61 -3.98
N VAL A 96 12.47 0.88 -3.10
CA VAL A 96 12.73 1.58 -1.83
C VAL A 96 13.43 0.67 -0.82
N PHE A 97 13.04 -0.62 -0.76
CA PHE A 97 13.67 -1.58 0.14
C PHE A 97 15.10 -1.95 -0.27
N LEU A 98 15.34 -2.19 -1.54
CA LEU A 98 16.68 -2.53 -2.04
C LEU A 98 17.60 -1.32 -2.11
N ASP A 99 17.04 -0.16 -2.44
CA ASP A 99 17.74 1.11 -2.64
C ASP A 99 19.11 0.95 -3.36
N PRO A 100 19.12 0.40 -4.59
CA PRO A 100 20.37 -0.03 -5.26
C PRO A 100 21.34 1.12 -5.50
N ASN A 101 20.85 2.33 -5.57
CA ASN A 101 21.65 3.53 -5.85
C ASN A 101 21.84 4.42 -4.59
N LYS A 102 21.33 4.01 -3.43
CA LYS A 102 21.33 4.76 -2.16
C LYS A 102 20.69 6.16 -2.27
N ASP A 103 19.80 6.35 -3.24
CA ASP A 103 19.11 7.62 -3.55
C ASP A 103 17.68 7.69 -2.97
N LEU A 104 17.17 6.59 -2.40
CA LEU A 104 15.76 6.45 -1.99
C LEU A 104 15.53 6.47 -0.47
N ARG A 105 16.55 6.78 0.33
CA ARG A 105 16.46 6.83 1.81
C ARG A 105 15.90 8.16 2.31
N SER A 106 14.73 8.56 1.87
CA SER A 106 14.06 9.76 2.37
C SER A 106 12.67 9.43 2.91
N PRO A 107 12.15 10.17 3.91
CA PRO A 107 10.78 9.98 4.41
C PRO A 107 9.74 9.98 3.31
N PHE A 108 9.91 10.83 2.31
CA PHE A 108 9.07 10.86 1.11
C PHE A 108 8.99 9.50 0.41
N ASN A 109 10.12 8.85 0.19
CA ASN A 109 10.15 7.57 -0.53
C ASN A 109 9.54 6.43 0.31
N TYR A 110 9.61 6.50 1.64
CA TYR A 110 8.90 5.56 2.52
C TYR A 110 7.39 5.74 2.41
N PHE A 111 6.87 6.97 2.29
CA PHE A 111 5.44 7.18 2.03
C PHE A 111 5.03 6.74 0.63
N VAL A 112 5.90 6.89 -0.38
CA VAL A 112 5.68 6.33 -1.72
C VAL A 112 5.64 4.80 -1.67
N ALA A 113 6.52 4.16 -0.89
CA ALA A 113 6.48 2.71 -0.70
C ALA A 113 5.23 2.26 0.06
N ASN A 114 4.78 3.03 1.06
CA ASN A 114 3.54 2.73 1.78
C ASN A 114 2.31 2.83 0.88
N LEU A 115 2.25 3.85 0.02
CA LEU A 115 1.23 3.97 -1.02
C LEU A 115 1.30 2.78 -1.98
N GLY A 116 2.51 2.43 -2.46
CA GLY A 116 2.72 1.26 -3.31
C GLY A 116 2.32 -0.05 -2.64
N LEU A 117 2.49 -0.20 -1.32
CA LEU A 117 2.04 -1.38 -0.58
C LEU A 117 0.51 -1.47 -0.54
N ALA A 118 -0.20 -0.36 -0.33
CA ALA A 118 -1.65 -0.32 -0.38
C ALA A 118 -2.17 -0.70 -1.78
N ASP A 119 -1.56 -0.15 -2.82
CA ASP A 119 -1.90 -0.44 -4.22
C ASP A 119 -1.50 -1.87 -4.64
N LEU A 120 -0.46 -2.44 -4.03
CA LEU A 120 -0.08 -3.84 -4.22
C LEU A 120 -1.12 -4.80 -3.62
N ILE A 121 -1.72 -4.47 -2.48
CA ILE A 121 -2.85 -5.23 -1.91
C ILE A 121 -4.07 -5.14 -2.83
N VAL A 122 -4.33 -3.98 -3.44
CA VAL A 122 -5.36 -3.87 -4.48
C VAL A 122 -5.11 -4.87 -5.61
N GLY A 123 -3.88 -4.91 -6.13
CA GLY A 123 -3.51 -5.79 -7.24
C GLY A 123 -3.52 -7.27 -6.89
N LEU A 124 -2.93 -7.67 -5.75
CA LEU A 124 -2.73 -9.08 -5.38
C LEU A 124 -3.90 -9.72 -4.63
N VAL A 125 -4.75 -8.94 -3.97
CA VAL A 125 -5.83 -9.46 -3.12
C VAL A 125 -7.18 -8.97 -3.58
N THR A 126 -7.41 -7.64 -3.60
CA THR A 126 -8.72 -7.07 -3.90
C THR A 126 -9.20 -7.39 -5.31
N SER A 127 -8.35 -7.18 -6.31
CA SER A 127 -8.72 -7.40 -7.72
C SER A 127 -8.93 -8.88 -8.07
N PRO A 128 -8.13 -9.85 -7.61
CA PRO A 128 -8.43 -11.28 -7.80
C PRO A 128 -9.74 -11.71 -7.14
N LEU A 129 -10.04 -11.24 -5.92
CA LEU A 129 -11.32 -11.50 -5.26
C LEU A 129 -12.49 -10.90 -6.04
N ALA A 130 -12.32 -9.70 -6.58
CA ALA A 130 -13.31 -9.04 -7.42
C ALA A 130 -13.54 -9.78 -8.74
N ALA A 131 -12.48 -10.19 -9.42
CA ALA A 131 -12.57 -10.97 -10.64
C ALA A 131 -13.32 -12.29 -10.41
N THR A 132 -12.99 -13.00 -9.32
CA THR A 132 -13.68 -14.25 -8.94
C THR A 132 -15.17 -14.01 -8.67
N TYR A 133 -15.50 -12.92 -7.96
CA TYR A 133 -16.91 -12.56 -7.74
C TYR A 133 -17.63 -12.22 -9.05
N LEU A 134 -17.04 -11.39 -9.91
CA LEU A 134 -17.62 -11.00 -11.20
C LEU A 134 -17.82 -12.21 -12.15
N ILE A 135 -16.86 -13.13 -12.17
CA ILE A 135 -17.00 -14.38 -12.94
C ILE A 135 -18.17 -15.22 -12.40
N SER A 136 -18.27 -15.38 -11.07
CA SER A 136 -19.39 -16.11 -10.44
C SER A 136 -20.74 -15.44 -10.69
N GLU A 137 -20.79 -14.11 -10.72
CA GLU A 137 -21.99 -13.34 -11.10
C GLU A 137 -22.36 -13.56 -12.57
N GLY A 138 -21.37 -13.55 -13.48
CA GLY A 138 -21.56 -13.85 -14.91
C GLY A 138 -22.09 -15.27 -15.17
N LEU A 139 -21.68 -16.24 -14.34
CA LEU A 139 -22.16 -17.61 -14.34
C LEU A 139 -23.53 -17.78 -13.64
N LYS A 140 -24.17 -16.68 -13.23
CA LYS A 140 -25.47 -16.65 -12.53
C LYS A 140 -25.48 -17.38 -11.16
N ASN A 141 -24.31 -17.55 -10.56
CA ASN A 141 -24.13 -18.15 -9.24
C ASN A 141 -23.23 -17.25 -8.37
N PRO A 142 -23.66 -16.04 -8.01
CA PRO A 142 -22.82 -15.06 -7.29
C PRO A 142 -22.48 -15.56 -5.89
N ASN A 143 -21.18 -15.68 -5.60
CA ASN A 143 -20.69 -16.06 -4.28
C ASN A 143 -20.62 -14.85 -3.34
N GLN A 144 -21.54 -14.79 -2.38
CA GLN A 144 -21.66 -13.69 -1.42
C GLN A 144 -20.44 -13.55 -0.49
N GLN A 145 -19.73 -14.64 -0.21
CA GLN A 145 -18.55 -14.62 0.64
C GLN A 145 -17.41 -13.87 -0.05
N PHE A 146 -17.16 -14.14 -1.34
CA PHE A 146 -16.17 -13.38 -2.10
C PHE A 146 -16.52 -11.89 -2.18
N ARG A 147 -17.81 -11.55 -2.30
CA ARG A 147 -18.27 -10.16 -2.27
C ARG A 147 -17.89 -9.44 -0.98
N VAL A 148 -18.08 -10.06 0.18
CA VAL A 148 -17.73 -9.45 1.48
C VAL A 148 -16.21 -9.26 1.61
N TRP A 149 -15.41 -10.26 1.28
CA TRP A 149 -13.95 -10.16 1.32
C TRP A 149 -13.41 -9.11 0.35
N MET A 150 -13.96 -9.07 -0.87
CA MET A 150 -13.65 -8.03 -1.86
C MET A 150 -13.92 -6.62 -1.30
N HIS A 151 -15.10 -6.39 -0.71
CA HIS A 151 -15.45 -5.08 -0.14
C HIS A 151 -14.52 -4.70 1.02
N MET A 152 -14.20 -5.63 1.91
CA MET A 152 -13.32 -5.35 3.05
C MET A 152 -11.92 -4.97 2.59
N THR A 153 -11.30 -5.79 1.73
CA THR A 153 -9.96 -5.50 1.20
C THR A 153 -9.95 -4.22 0.36
N TYR A 154 -11.02 -3.96 -0.40
CA TYR A 154 -11.21 -2.72 -1.14
C TYR A 154 -11.19 -1.50 -0.21
N PHE A 155 -12.00 -1.46 0.83
CA PHE A 155 -12.07 -0.28 1.72
C PHE A 155 -10.79 -0.09 2.53
N ILE A 156 -10.17 -1.17 3.03
CA ILE A 156 -8.89 -1.08 3.75
C ILE A 156 -7.80 -0.52 2.84
N SER A 157 -7.62 -1.09 1.65
CA SER A 157 -6.56 -0.67 0.73
C SER A 157 -6.79 0.72 0.16
N CYS A 158 -8.05 1.07 -0.21
CA CYS A 158 -8.37 2.41 -0.68
C CYS A 158 -8.15 3.46 0.42
N THR A 159 -8.58 3.19 1.66
CA THR A 159 -8.34 4.13 2.78
C THR A 159 -6.85 4.29 3.04
N ALA A 160 -6.07 3.20 3.04
CA ALA A 160 -4.62 3.24 3.21
C ALA A 160 -3.93 4.03 2.09
N SER A 161 -4.36 3.85 0.84
CA SER A 161 -3.86 4.61 -0.32
C SER A 161 -4.16 6.10 -0.18
N LEU A 162 -5.40 6.48 0.17
CA LEU A 162 -5.82 7.87 0.37
C LEU A 162 -5.05 8.56 1.51
N LEU A 163 -4.90 7.89 2.65
CA LEU A 163 -4.15 8.41 3.79
C LEU A 163 -2.65 8.50 3.50
N SER A 164 -2.09 7.54 2.76
CA SER A 164 -0.68 7.57 2.31
C SER A 164 -0.43 8.75 1.38
N LEU A 165 -1.35 9.01 0.43
CA LEU A 165 -1.27 10.16 -0.47
C LEU A 165 -1.39 11.49 0.32
N THR A 166 -2.25 11.54 1.33
CA THR A 166 -2.38 12.68 2.25
C THR A 166 -1.07 12.90 3.04
N ALA A 167 -0.49 11.85 3.60
CA ALA A 167 0.79 11.91 4.31
C ALA A 167 1.93 12.39 3.40
N LEU A 168 1.97 11.89 2.17
CA LEU A 168 2.93 12.29 1.15
C LEU A 168 2.83 13.78 0.81
N ALA A 169 1.62 14.31 0.68
CA ALA A 169 1.37 15.72 0.39
C ALA A 169 1.75 16.62 1.58
N LEU A 170 1.44 16.20 2.80
CA LEU A 170 1.83 16.91 4.02
C LEU A 170 3.36 16.88 4.22
N ASP A 171 4.02 15.75 3.97
CA ASP A 171 5.48 15.62 4.00
C ASP A 171 6.14 16.65 3.07
N ARG A 172 5.65 16.75 1.84
CA ARG A 172 6.17 17.74 0.88
C ARG A 172 5.88 19.17 1.30
N TYR A 173 4.70 19.45 1.85
CA TYR A 173 4.38 20.78 2.36
C TYR A 173 5.33 21.21 3.47
N VAL A 174 5.63 20.32 4.43
CA VAL A 174 6.57 20.60 5.52
C VAL A 174 8.00 20.76 4.99
N ALA A 175 8.43 19.91 4.04
CA ALA A 175 9.76 19.98 3.43
C ALA A 175 10.01 21.32 2.71
N VAL A 176 9.00 21.83 2.02
CA VAL A 176 9.10 23.08 1.25
C VAL A 176 8.98 24.31 2.15
N LYS A 177 8.05 24.30 3.11
CA LYS A 177 7.77 25.47 3.96
C LYS A 177 8.77 25.63 5.12
N TYR A 178 9.24 24.52 5.68
CA TYR A 178 10.11 24.50 6.86
C TYR A 178 11.33 23.61 6.65
N PRO A 179 12.26 23.92 5.73
CA PRO A 179 13.35 23.03 5.32
C PRO A 179 14.32 22.68 6.46
N LEU A 180 14.61 23.60 7.37
CA LEU A 180 15.48 23.35 8.53
C LEU A 180 14.82 22.41 9.54
N LEU A 181 13.53 22.63 9.83
CA LEU A 181 12.75 21.77 10.71
C LEU A 181 12.60 20.36 10.12
N TYR A 182 12.42 20.27 8.79
CA TYR A 182 12.31 19.01 8.07
C TYR A 182 13.58 18.16 8.23
N ARG A 183 14.75 18.76 8.02
CA ARG A 183 16.05 18.07 8.20
C ARG A 183 16.27 17.57 9.62
N TYR A 184 15.86 18.34 10.61
CA TYR A 184 16.08 18.00 12.02
C TYR A 184 15.04 17.02 12.56
N LYS A 185 13.77 17.18 12.22
CA LYS A 185 12.67 16.41 12.85
C LYS A 185 12.22 15.17 12.08
N LEU A 186 12.42 15.08 10.77
CA LEU A 186 11.95 13.90 10.03
C LEU A 186 13.02 12.80 9.95
N SER A 187 12.79 11.75 10.76
CA SER A 187 13.57 10.52 10.72
C SER A 187 12.78 9.40 10.01
N PRO A 188 13.47 8.39 9.47
CA PRO A 188 12.81 7.19 8.90
C PRO A 188 11.83 6.52 9.87
N MET A 189 12.15 6.52 11.18
CA MET A 189 11.30 5.95 12.21
C MET A 189 9.94 6.66 12.33
N ARG A 190 9.91 7.98 12.17
CA ARG A 190 8.64 8.74 12.17
C ARG A 190 7.80 8.43 10.94
N ALA A 191 8.41 8.28 9.77
CA ALA A 191 7.70 7.83 8.58
C ALA A 191 7.10 6.44 8.78
N PHE A 192 7.82 5.52 9.42
CA PHE A 192 7.32 4.19 9.78
C PHE A 192 6.13 4.26 10.75
N LEU A 193 6.22 5.06 11.82
CA LEU A 193 5.13 5.25 12.79
C LEU A 193 3.86 5.84 12.13
N VAL A 194 4.04 6.82 11.23
CA VAL A 194 2.91 7.38 10.46
C VAL A 194 2.31 6.32 9.55
N SER A 195 3.13 5.48 8.90
CA SER A 195 2.65 4.37 8.08
C SER A 195 1.85 3.35 8.91
N LEU A 196 2.33 3.01 10.10
CA LEU A 196 1.60 2.13 11.02
C LEU A 196 0.25 2.74 11.43
N LEU A 197 0.21 4.03 11.74
CA LEU A 197 -1.02 4.76 12.04
C LEU A 197 -1.99 4.73 10.84
N VAL A 198 -1.49 4.95 9.62
CA VAL A 198 -2.29 4.86 8.38
C VAL A 198 -2.99 3.50 8.29
N TRP A 199 -2.27 2.41 8.48
CA TRP A 199 -2.85 1.05 8.41
C TRP A 199 -3.86 0.80 9.54
N THR A 200 -3.55 1.20 10.77
CA THR A 200 -4.44 1.06 11.92
C THR A 200 -5.76 1.80 11.68
N VAL A 201 -5.69 3.07 11.26
CA VAL A 201 -6.87 3.89 10.95
C VAL A 201 -7.65 3.28 9.78
N SER A 202 -6.97 2.79 8.74
CA SER A 202 -7.63 2.18 7.58
C SER A 202 -8.42 0.94 7.95
N ILE A 203 -7.88 0.08 8.81
CA ILE A 203 -8.55 -1.12 9.29
C ILE A 203 -9.75 -0.72 10.16
N LEU A 204 -9.54 0.12 11.18
CA LEU A 204 -10.61 0.53 12.10
C LEU A 204 -11.77 1.24 11.38
N PHE A 205 -11.45 2.16 10.46
CA PHE A 205 -12.46 2.85 9.66
C PHE A 205 -13.25 1.87 8.77
N SER A 206 -12.58 0.90 8.17
CA SER A 206 -13.23 -0.08 7.30
C SER A 206 -14.14 -1.05 8.05
N LEU A 207 -13.92 -1.29 9.35
CA LEU A 207 -14.81 -2.11 10.19
C LEU A 207 -16.20 -1.51 10.34
N ILE A 208 -16.38 -0.19 10.13
CA ILE A 208 -17.70 0.48 10.12
C ILE A 208 -18.61 -0.14 9.06
N TYR A 209 -18.04 -0.68 7.97
CA TYR A 209 -18.77 -1.43 6.95
C TYR A 209 -19.72 -2.50 7.54
N PHE A 210 -19.26 -3.24 8.55
CA PHE A 210 -20.07 -4.29 9.18
C PHE A 210 -21.24 -3.75 10.02
N VAL A 211 -21.18 -2.48 10.43
CA VAL A 211 -22.24 -1.84 11.22
C VAL A 211 -23.30 -1.22 10.32
N VAL A 212 -22.86 -0.50 9.27
CA VAL A 212 -23.79 0.32 8.45
C VAL A 212 -24.17 -0.34 7.10
N GLY A 213 -23.48 -1.38 6.69
CA GLY A 213 -23.70 -2.06 5.41
C GLY A 213 -23.03 -1.36 4.22
N TYR A 214 -22.91 -2.08 3.09
CA TYR A 214 -22.12 -1.66 1.93
C TYR A 214 -22.54 -0.32 1.32
N ASN A 215 -23.84 -0.14 1.04
CA ASN A 215 -24.32 1.05 0.33
C ASN A 215 -24.11 2.32 1.16
N LYS A 216 -24.47 2.26 2.46
CA LYS A 216 -24.29 3.39 3.37
C LYS A 216 -22.80 3.66 3.62
N PHE A 217 -22.00 2.60 3.81
CA PHE A 217 -20.57 2.78 4.05
C PHE A 217 -19.86 3.37 2.84
N ARG A 218 -20.17 2.93 1.62
CA ARG A 218 -19.62 3.49 0.39
C ARG A 218 -19.92 4.99 0.27
N PHE A 219 -21.12 5.41 0.62
CA PHE A 219 -21.50 6.83 0.66
C PHE A 219 -20.74 7.60 1.75
N VAL A 220 -20.63 7.06 2.95
CA VAL A 220 -19.81 7.63 4.04
C VAL A 220 -18.34 7.74 3.59
N PHE A 221 -17.77 6.69 3.00
CA PHE A 221 -16.40 6.66 2.50
C PHE A 221 -16.14 7.77 1.47
N ALA A 222 -17.04 7.95 0.49
CA ALA A 222 -16.92 9.00 -0.52
C ALA A 222 -16.98 10.41 0.10
N ASN A 223 -17.86 10.63 1.08
CA ASN A 223 -18.05 11.94 1.71
C ASN A 223 -17.01 12.27 2.80
N THR A 224 -16.32 11.28 3.35
CA THR A 224 -15.32 11.49 4.40
C THR A 224 -13.91 11.28 3.86
N ALA A 225 -13.47 10.04 3.64
CA ALA A 225 -12.09 9.72 3.27
C ALA A 225 -11.68 10.41 1.97
N VAL A 226 -12.53 10.34 0.93
CA VAL A 226 -12.23 10.95 -0.36
C VAL A 226 -12.26 12.46 -0.27
N ALA A 227 -13.31 13.07 0.29
CA ALA A 227 -13.46 14.53 0.39
C ALA A 227 -12.37 15.17 1.25
N VAL A 228 -12.02 14.57 2.41
CA VAL A 228 -10.92 15.04 3.26
C VAL A 228 -9.59 14.98 2.53
N THR A 229 -9.31 13.87 1.85
CA THR A 229 -8.09 13.73 1.04
C THR A 229 -8.02 14.81 -0.04
N PHE A 230 -9.11 15.06 -0.77
CA PHE A 230 -9.19 16.14 -1.76
C PHE A 230 -8.87 17.51 -1.15
N ALA A 231 -9.50 17.84 -0.03
CA ALA A 231 -9.31 19.12 0.64
C ALA A 231 -7.84 19.31 1.04
N VAL A 232 -7.21 18.30 1.63
CA VAL A 232 -5.80 18.34 2.04
C VAL A 232 -4.87 18.44 0.82
N LEU A 233 -5.12 17.68 -0.22
CA LEU A 233 -4.29 17.70 -1.45
C LEU A 233 -4.36 19.05 -2.16
N ILE A 234 -5.55 19.63 -2.32
CA ILE A 234 -5.74 20.96 -2.91
C ILE A 234 -5.07 22.04 -2.05
N PHE A 235 -5.30 22.01 -0.73
CA PHE A 235 -4.69 22.95 0.20
C PHE A 235 -3.17 22.90 0.16
N THR A 236 -2.58 21.72 0.32
CA THR A 236 -1.11 21.54 0.34
C THR A 236 -0.50 21.92 -0.99
N SER A 237 -1.07 21.48 -2.12
CA SER A 237 -0.57 21.79 -3.47
C SER A 237 -0.59 23.29 -3.76
N THR A 238 -1.68 23.99 -3.39
CA THR A 238 -1.76 25.46 -3.58
C THR A 238 -0.76 26.20 -2.71
N LYS A 239 -0.56 25.78 -1.46
CA LYS A 239 0.42 26.42 -0.57
C LYS A 239 1.87 26.17 -1.02
N ILE A 240 2.20 24.94 -1.43
CA ILE A 240 3.51 24.59 -1.99
C ILE A 240 3.79 25.43 -3.25
N PHE A 241 2.84 25.48 -4.18
CA PHE A 241 2.99 26.23 -5.42
C PHE A 241 3.23 27.74 -5.17
N LYS A 242 2.44 28.34 -4.29
CA LYS A 242 2.61 29.76 -3.90
C LYS A 242 3.97 30.00 -3.25
N HIS A 243 4.43 29.11 -2.38
CA HIS A 243 5.74 29.24 -1.70
C HIS A 243 6.90 29.15 -2.68
N LEU A 244 6.90 28.13 -3.56
CA LEU A 244 7.93 27.96 -4.58
C LEU A 244 7.98 29.14 -5.56
N ARG A 245 6.82 29.69 -5.95
CA ARG A 245 6.77 30.88 -6.82
C ARG A 245 7.39 32.12 -6.14
N ARG A 246 7.11 32.32 -4.85
CA ARG A 246 7.70 33.40 -4.06
C ARG A 246 9.22 33.26 -3.93
N GLN A 247 9.72 32.06 -3.62
CA GLN A 247 11.16 31.82 -3.52
C GLN A 247 11.89 32.13 -4.84
N VAL A 248 11.34 31.72 -5.97
CA VAL A 248 11.95 32.02 -7.27
C VAL A 248 12.03 33.51 -7.51
N HIS A 249 10.96 34.25 -7.23
CA HIS A 249 10.93 35.70 -7.42
C HIS A 249 11.93 36.45 -6.51
N GLN A 250 12.05 36.01 -5.24
CA GLN A 250 13.01 36.60 -4.30
C GLN A 250 14.48 36.38 -4.75
N TRP A 251 14.77 35.29 -5.44
CA TRP A 251 16.14 34.97 -5.85
C TRP A 251 16.55 35.64 -7.16
N ASP A 252 15.62 35.95 -8.03
CA ASP A 252 15.89 36.72 -9.23
C ASP A 252 16.25 38.17 -8.86
N THR A 253 15.97 38.61 -7.63
CA THR A 253 16.24 39.97 -7.12
C THR A 253 17.49 40.11 -6.25
N LEU A 254 18.14 39.00 -5.84
CA LEU A 254 19.33 39.04 -4.96
C LEU A 254 20.63 39.04 -5.78
N PRO A 255 21.53 40.04 -5.59
CA PRO A 255 22.89 40.03 -6.17
C PRO A 255 23.74 39.06 -5.34
N GLY A 256 23.94 37.82 -5.81
CA GLY A 256 24.75 36.82 -5.14
C GLY A 256 25.84 36.21 -6.01
N SER A 257 26.85 35.61 -5.34
CA SER A 257 27.95 34.90 -5.99
C SER A 257 27.42 33.82 -6.94
N LYS A 258 27.97 33.75 -8.16
CA LYS A 258 27.51 32.84 -9.24
C LYS A 258 27.48 31.36 -8.80
N ASN A 259 28.37 30.90 -7.94
CA ASN A 259 28.47 29.48 -7.53
C ASN A 259 27.42 29.09 -6.47
N GLU A 260 27.14 29.92 -5.45
CA GLU A 260 26.09 29.68 -4.48
C GLU A 260 24.70 29.73 -5.14
N SER A 261 24.51 30.63 -6.11
CA SER A 261 23.27 30.74 -6.86
C SER A 261 22.99 29.48 -7.70
N LEU A 262 24.01 28.76 -8.20
CA LEU A 262 23.85 27.57 -9.02
C LEU A 262 23.40 26.36 -8.20
N ALA A 263 24.05 26.07 -7.07
CA ALA A 263 23.67 24.96 -6.18
C ALA A 263 22.24 25.11 -5.63
N MET A 264 21.90 26.36 -5.30
CA MET A 264 20.57 26.69 -4.80
C MET A 264 19.50 26.60 -5.88
N LYS A 265 19.77 27.06 -7.12
CA LYS A 265 18.90 26.88 -8.28
C LYS A 265 18.65 25.40 -8.58
N GLN A 266 19.66 24.54 -8.45
CA GLN A 266 19.53 23.09 -8.61
C GLN A 266 18.61 22.47 -7.53
N ALA A 267 18.75 22.89 -6.25
CA ALA A 267 17.90 22.43 -5.16
C ALA A 267 16.44 22.80 -5.38
N VAL A 268 16.16 24.06 -5.75
CA VAL A 268 14.79 24.52 -6.06
C VAL A 268 14.20 23.82 -7.28
N ASN A 269 15.01 23.59 -8.31
CA ASN A 269 14.54 22.86 -9.49
C ASN A 269 14.20 21.40 -9.16
N ARG A 270 14.94 20.77 -8.22
CA ARG A 270 14.62 19.44 -7.70
C ARG A 270 13.27 19.45 -6.98
N GLU A 271 13.04 20.39 -6.05
CA GLU A 271 11.78 20.54 -5.33
C GLU A 271 10.61 20.86 -6.27
N LYS A 272 10.78 21.74 -7.25
CA LYS A 272 9.78 21.99 -8.30
C LYS A 272 9.41 20.70 -9.05
N LYS A 273 10.39 19.85 -9.39
CA LYS A 273 10.16 18.60 -10.10
C LYS A 273 9.33 17.63 -9.26
N VAL A 274 9.63 17.49 -7.96
CA VAL A 274 8.87 16.65 -7.01
C VAL A 274 7.44 17.18 -6.87
N THR A 275 7.28 18.51 -6.68
CA THR A 275 5.97 19.14 -6.58
C THR A 275 5.12 18.96 -7.84
N LYS A 276 5.71 19.10 -9.03
CA LYS A 276 5.00 18.81 -10.30
C LYS A 276 4.57 17.32 -10.37
N THR A 277 5.37 16.42 -9.83
CA THR A 277 5.00 15.00 -9.77
C THR A 277 3.77 14.78 -8.89
N LEU A 278 3.73 15.40 -7.72
CA LEU A 278 2.56 15.33 -6.82
C LEU A 278 1.30 15.93 -7.45
N LEU A 279 1.44 17.04 -8.21
CA LEU A 279 0.30 17.62 -8.95
C LEU A 279 -0.24 16.64 -10.01
N ILE A 280 0.64 15.92 -10.70
CA ILE A 280 0.21 14.90 -11.67
C ILE A 280 -0.53 13.77 -10.97
N VAL A 281 0.02 13.25 -9.85
CA VAL A 281 -0.66 12.23 -9.04
C VAL A 281 -2.02 12.72 -8.56
N LEU A 282 -2.12 13.98 -8.12
CA LEU A 282 -3.39 14.58 -7.72
C LEU A 282 -4.39 14.64 -8.88
N ILE A 283 -3.97 15.08 -10.07
CA ILE A 283 -4.86 15.15 -11.25
C ILE A 283 -5.36 13.74 -11.63
N LEU A 284 -4.49 12.73 -11.61
CA LEU A 284 -4.86 11.36 -11.90
C LEU A 284 -5.82 10.79 -10.85
N PHE A 285 -5.56 11.09 -9.58
CA PHE A 285 -6.47 10.75 -8.49
C PHE A 285 -7.84 11.39 -8.68
N LEU A 286 -7.91 12.70 -9.01
CA LEU A 286 -9.16 13.39 -9.33
C LEU A 286 -9.87 12.75 -10.52
N ALA A 287 -9.14 12.42 -11.57
CA ALA A 287 -9.71 11.81 -12.79
C ALA A 287 -10.34 10.42 -12.53
N CYS A 288 -9.84 9.66 -11.55
CA CYS A 288 -10.39 8.35 -11.19
C CYS A 288 -11.49 8.46 -10.12
N TYR A 289 -11.25 9.23 -9.05
CA TYR A 289 -12.18 9.26 -7.92
C TYR A 289 -13.37 10.19 -8.10
N LEU A 290 -13.24 11.30 -8.82
CA LEU A 290 -14.37 12.22 -9.02
C LEU A 290 -15.52 11.57 -9.81
N PRO A 291 -15.28 10.92 -10.97
CA PRO A 291 -16.33 10.16 -11.64
C PRO A 291 -16.89 9.03 -10.76
N SER A 292 -16.02 8.34 -9.99
CA SER A 292 -16.46 7.29 -9.06
C SER A 292 -17.39 7.83 -7.98
N CYS A 293 -17.13 9.02 -7.43
CA CYS A 293 -18.04 9.68 -6.49
C CYS A 293 -19.38 10.00 -7.15
N VAL A 294 -19.38 10.53 -8.38
CA VAL A 294 -20.63 10.78 -9.13
C VAL A 294 -21.42 9.49 -9.29
N CYS A 295 -20.77 8.39 -9.66
CA CYS A 295 -21.41 7.07 -9.75
C CYS A 295 -22.02 6.63 -8.40
N ILE A 296 -21.33 6.85 -7.28
CA ILE A 296 -21.83 6.55 -5.92
C ILE A 296 -23.08 7.35 -5.62
N TYR A 297 -23.09 8.65 -5.94
CA TYR A 297 -24.25 9.51 -5.74
C TYR A 297 -25.44 9.05 -6.61
N ILE A 298 -25.22 8.73 -7.88
CA ILE A 298 -26.27 8.23 -8.77
C ILE A 298 -26.92 6.98 -8.17
N VAL A 299 -26.12 5.99 -7.77
CA VAL A 299 -26.63 4.72 -7.20
C VAL A 299 -27.40 4.94 -5.90
N ASN A 300 -27.02 5.92 -5.07
CA ASN A 300 -27.68 6.16 -3.79
C ASN A 300 -28.93 7.05 -3.87
N LEU A 301 -29.00 7.95 -4.86
CA LEU A 301 -30.06 8.94 -4.97
C LEU A 301 -31.12 8.58 -6.03
N CYS A 302 -30.76 7.73 -7.01
CA CYS A 302 -31.71 7.37 -8.06
C CYS A 302 -32.66 6.26 -7.59
N SER A 303 -33.92 6.59 -7.39
CA SER A 303 -34.97 5.63 -7.02
C SER A 303 -35.70 5.01 -8.24
N THR A 304 -35.57 5.63 -9.41
CA THR A 304 -36.30 5.24 -10.65
C THR A 304 -35.38 4.73 -11.75
N CYS A 305 -34.07 4.59 -11.49
CA CYS A 305 -33.12 4.11 -12.48
C CYS A 305 -33.34 2.64 -12.81
N ASP A 306 -33.20 2.31 -14.10
CA ASP A 306 -33.19 0.93 -14.56
C ASP A 306 -32.03 0.13 -13.93
N CYS A 307 -32.28 -1.13 -13.60
CA CYS A 307 -31.31 -1.99 -12.97
C CYS A 307 -30.10 -2.29 -13.86
N MET A 308 -30.28 -2.33 -15.16
CA MET A 308 -29.18 -2.47 -16.11
C MET A 308 -28.20 -1.29 -15.98
N PHE A 309 -28.71 -0.06 -15.96
CA PHE A 309 -27.92 1.14 -15.78
C PHE A 309 -27.18 1.15 -14.42
N ILE A 310 -27.83 0.72 -13.34
CA ILE A 310 -27.21 0.61 -12.01
C ILE A 310 -26.06 -0.37 -11.99
N HIS A 311 -26.16 -1.53 -12.67
CA HIS A 311 -25.06 -2.47 -12.79
C HIS A 311 -23.87 -1.89 -13.57
N TRP A 312 -24.11 -1.19 -14.69
CA TRP A 312 -23.07 -0.50 -15.43
C TRP A 312 -22.33 0.54 -14.58
N ILE A 313 -23.09 1.38 -13.87
CA ILE A 313 -22.52 2.42 -12.99
C ILE A 313 -21.69 1.82 -11.86
N ARG A 314 -22.16 0.70 -11.25
CA ARG A 314 -21.43 -0.04 -10.22
C ARG A 314 -20.06 -0.51 -10.74
N ASP A 315 -20.06 -1.15 -11.90
CA ASP A 315 -18.86 -1.77 -12.45
C ASP A 315 -17.87 -0.72 -12.96
N ILE A 316 -18.34 0.31 -13.64
CA ILE A 316 -17.51 1.46 -14.06
C ILE A 316 -16.85 2.12 -12.85
N GLN A 317 -17.63 2.39 -11.79
CA GLN A 317 -17.12 2.97 -10.55
C GLN A 317 -15.99 2.12 -9.94
N PHE A 318 -16.18 0.81 -9.89
CA PHE A 318 -15.21 -0.12 -9.35
C PHE A 318 -13.92 -0.15 -10.18
N VAL A 319 -14.04 -0.30 -11.49
CA VAL A 319 -12.89 -0.34 -12.42
C VAL A 319 -12.08 0.97 -12.38
N LEU A 320 -12.74 2.13 -12.31
CA LEU A 320 -12.04 3.42 -12.21
C LEU A 320 -11.17 3.52 -10.94
N VAL A 321 -11.69 3.07 -9.80
CA VAL A 321 -10.92 3.09 -8.54
C VAL A 321 -9.76 2.10 -8.59
N MET A 322 -9.98 0.90 -9.16
CA MET A 322 -8.90 -0.10 -9.32
C MET A 322 -7.80 0.40 -10.26
N ALA A 323 -8.18 1.08 -11.36
CA ALA A 323 -7.23 1.65 -12.31
C ALA A 323 -6.30 2.69 -11.68
N ASN A 324 -6.78 3.46 -10.69
CA ASN A 324 -5.95 4.42 -9.96
C ASN A 324 -4.70 3.78 -9.35
N SER A 325 -4.81 2.59 -8.78
CA SER A 325 -3.68 1.87 -8.18
C SER A 325 -2.63 1.43 -9.21
N GLY A 326 -3.05 1.20 -10.47
CA GLY A 326 -2.13 0.82 -11.55
C GLY A 326 -1.34 1.98 -12.14
N VAL A 327 -1.80 3.23 -12.00
CA VAL A 327 -1.19 4.39 -12.66
C VAL A 327 0.03 4.95 -11.92
N ASN A 328 0.05 4.86 -10.59
CA ASN A 328 1.07 5.45 -9.73
C ASN A 328 2.52 5.05 -10.11
N PRO A 329 2.86 3.78 -10.36
CA PRO A 329 4.21 3.36 -10.74
C PRO A 329 4.72 4.01 -12.02
N PHE A 330 3.84 4.22 -13.02
CA PHE A 330 4.22 4.88 -14.27
C PHE A 330 4.58 6.35 -14.05
N VAL A 331 3.86 7.05 -13.18
CA VAL A 331 4.18 8.44 -12.82
C VAL A 331 5.55 8.51 -12.16
N TYR A 332 5.86 7.60 -11.23
CA TYR A 332 7.18 7.57 -10.57
C TYR A 332 8.30 7.23 -11.56
N ALA A 333 8.10 6.24 -12.41
CA ALA A 333 9.07 5.88 -13.46
C ALA A 333 9.32 7.01 -14.45
N TRP A 334 8.29 7.75 -14.82
CA TRP A 334 8.40 8.87 -15.76
C TRP A 334 9.01 10.10 -15.11
N ARG A 335 8.58 10.50 -13.93
CA ARG A 335 8.91 11.79 -13.32
C ARG A 335 10.11 11.75 -12.37
N LEU A 336 10.33 10.66 -11.65
CA LEU A 336 11.36 10.55 -10.62
C LEU A 336 12.56 9.76 -11.13
N GLN A 337 13.67 10.46 -11.36
CA GLN A 337 14.90 9.86 -11.89
C GLN A 337 15.46 8.77 -10.97
N SER A 338 15.33 8.91 -9.65
CA SER A 338 15.78 7.93 -8.68
C SER A 338 15.03 6.59 -8.84
N PHE A 339 13.70 6.63 -8.98
CA PHE A 339 12.90 5.42 -9.26
C PHE A 339 13.22 4.80 -10.61
N ARG A 340 13.39 5.63 -11.66
CA ARG A 340 13.75 5.14 -13.00
C ARG A 340 15.10 4.40 -13.00
N LYS A 341 16.11 4.95 -12.30
CA LYS A 341 17.42 4.29 -12.13
C LYS A 341 17.27 2.98 -11.33
N ALA A 342 16.51 3.00 -10.24
CA ALA A 342 16.28 1.82 -9.41
C ALA A 342 15.54 0.72 -10.18
N PHE A 343 14.47 1.03 -10.92
CA PHE A 343 13.75 0.08 -11.78
C PHE A 343 14.68 -0.56 -12.81
N LYS A 344 15.49 0.26 -13.51
CA LYS A 344 16.47 -0.25 -14.47
C LYS A 344 17.48 -1.18 -13.80
N SER A 345 17.98 -0.83 -12.61
CA SER A 345 18.94 -1.64 -11.86
C SER A 345 18.33 -2.98 -11.41
N ILE A 346 17.07 -2.98 -10.97
CA ILE A 346 16.37 -4.19 -10.54
C ILE A 346 16.08 -5.09 -11.74
N LEU A 347 15.51 -4.54 -12.82
CA LEU A 347 15.17 -5.30 -14.03
C LEU A 347 16.40 -5.87 -14.75
N THR A 348 17.56 -5.23 -14.63
CA THR A 348 18.84 -5.74 -15.18
C THR A 348 19.60 -6.66 -14.20
N PHE A 349 19.00 -7.08 -13.11
CA PHE A 349 19.60 -7.89 -12.04
C PHE A 349 20.88 -7.29 -11.42
N ARG A 350 21.27 -6.08 -11.78
CA ARG A 350 22.45 -5.40 -11.21
C ARG A 350 22.35 -5.22 -9.69
N ALA A 351 21.18 -4.95 -9.19
CA ALA A 351 20.95 -4.79 -7.75
C ALA A 351 21.22 -6.08 -6.96
N CYS A 352 20.87 -7.23 -7.52
CA CYS A 352 21.13 -8.54 -6.92
C CYS A 352 22.64 -8.84 -6.89
N PHE A 353 23.33 -8.63 -8.02
CA PHE A 353 24.78 -8.81 -8.12
C PHE A 353 25.56 -7.88 -7.18
N GLN A 354 25.16 -6.61 -7.05
CA GLN A 354 25.81 -5.66 -6.13
C GLN A 354 25.65 -6.06 -4.66
N ARG A 355 24.48 -6.56 -4.25
CA ARG A 355 24.30 -7.07 -2.88
C ARG A 355 25.09 -8.34 -2.61
N LEU A 356 25.10 -9.29 -3.54
CA LEU A 356 25.90 -10.50 -3.41
C LEU A 356 27.39 -10.17 -3.29
N ARG A 357 27.88 -9.21 -4.08
CA ARG A 357 29.26 -8.74 -4.00
C ARG A 357 29.57 -8.07 -2.65
N ALA A 358 28.69 -7.18 -2.17
CA ALA A 358 28.86 -6.51 -0.87
C ALA A 358 28.85 -7.51 0.30
N VAL A 359 28.03 -8.55 0.24
CA VAL A 359 28.03 -9.64 1.25
C VAL A 359 29.32 -10.45 1.16
N SER A 360 29.76 -10.79 -0.05
CA SER A 360 31.03 -11.48 -0.27
C SER A 360 32.23 -10.68 0.26
N ASP A 361 32.27 -9.36 -0.04
CA ASP A 361 33.34 -8.47 0.43
C ASP A 361 33.35 -8.33 1.96
N SER A 362 32.17 -8.28 2.59
CA SER A 362 32.05 -8.20 4.06
C SER A 362 32.44 -9.54 4.74
N LEU A 363 32.12 -10.68 4.14
CA LEU A 363 32.56 -11.98 4.61
C LEU A 363 34.09 -12.14 4.47
N TYR A 364 34.64 -11.65 3.35
CA TYR A 364 36.09 -11.65 3.14
C TYR A 364 36.80 -10.76 4.18
N GLN A 365 36.30 -9.58 4.47
CA GLN A 365 36.86 -8.71 5.53
C GLN A 365 36.76 -9.34 6.92
N MET A 366 35.66 -10.03 7.25
CA MET A 366 35.54 -10.76 8.52
C MET A 366 36.53 -11.92 8.61
N SER A 367 36.77 -12.64 7.53
CA SER A 367 37.75 -13.73 7.52
C SER A 367 39.18 -13.21 7.67
N THR A 368 39.52 -12.07 7.04
CA THR A 368 40.88 -11.46 7.18
C THR A 368 41.10 -10.87 8.57
N LEU A 369 40.08 -10.30 9.21
CA LEU A 369 40.13 -9.82 10.61
C LEU A 369 40.31 -10.98 11.60
N ASN A 370 39.68 -12.12 11.38
CA ASN A 370 39.85 -13.32 12.20
C ASN A 370 41.26 -13.95 12.06
N ILE A 371 41.83 -13.90 10.86
CA ILE A 371 43.22 -14.39 10.63
C ILE A 371 44.24 -13.45 11.30
N ASN A 372 44.02 -12.13 11.25
CA ASN A 372 44.92 -11.16 11.86
C ASN A 372 44.80 -11.10 13.40
N ASN A 373 43.71 -11.56 13.98
CA ASN A 373 43.52 -11.70 15.43
C ASN A 373 43.90 -13.10 15.98
N ALA A 374 44.30 -14.03 15.13
CA ALA A 374 44.92 -15.26 15.57
C ALA A 374 46.34 -14.91 16.06
N VAL A 375 46.53 -14.90 17.37
CA VAL A 375 47.80 -14.65 18.06
C VAL A 375 48.89 -15.49 17.41
N PRO A 376 50.04 -14.91 17.05
CA PRO A 376 51.17 -15.73 16.59
C PRO A 376 51.59 -16.66 17.73
N PHE A 377 51.60 -17.95 17.50
CA PHE A 377 52.19 -18.92 18.41
C PHE A 377 53.71 -18.70 18.26
N ASP A 378 54.29 -17.89 19.16
CA ASP A 378 55.75 -17.81 19.30
C ASP A 378 56.25 -19.19 19.76
N ILE A 379 56.80 -19.93 18.84
CA ILE A 379 57.62 -21.11 19.17
C ILE A 379 58.87 -20.57 19.85
N VAL A 380 58.89 -20.64 21.20
CA VAL A 380 60.11 -20.46 21.99
C VAL A 380 61.03 -21.62 21.64
N ALA A 381 61.90 -21.39 20.67
CA ALA A 381 63.05 -22.28 20.41
C ALA A 381 63.99 -22.17 21.62
N GLY A 382 63.88 -23.11 22.53
CA GLY A 382 64.81 -23.29 23.64
C GLY A 382 66.23 -23.53 23.10
N ARG A 383 67.16 -22.58 23.24
CA ARG A 383 68.57 -22.79 23.12
C ARG A 383 69.04 -23.67 24.24
N VAL A 384 69.42 -24.89 23.97
CA VAL A 384 70.20 -25.74 24.86
C VAL A 384 71.67 -25.29 24.71
N ASN A 385 72.22 -24.70 25.77
CA ASN A 385 73.69 -24.48 25.87
C ASN A 385 74.38 -25.81 26.12
N PRO A 386 75.45 -26.11 25.41
CA PRO A 386 76.25 -27.25 25.75
C PRO A 386 77.15 -26.97 27.00
N LEU A 387 77.02 -27.83 28.00
CA LEU A 387 77.85 -27.83 29.18
C LEU A 387 79.33 -28.08 28.79
N GLU A 388 80.25 -27.18 29.10
CA GLU A 388 81.64 -27.36 29.14
C GLU A 388 82.03 -28.44 30.20
N ILE A 389 82.64 -29.52 29.80
CA ILE A 389 83.37 -30.44 30.65
C ILE A 389 84.77 -29.85 30.84
N LYS A 390 85.13 -29.47 32.10
CA LYS A 390 86.52 -29.31 32.52
C LYS A 390 86.89 -30.47 33.43
N ASP A 391 88.11 -30.95 33.20
CA ASP A 391 88.88 -31.97 33.86
C ASP A 391 88.84 -32.09 35.37
#